data_d4fb3ed8799dc54ee998fc0c679ed049
#
_entry.id   d4fb3ed8799dc54ee998fc0c679ed049
#
_cell.length_a   1.000
_cell.length_b   1.000
_cell.length_c   1.000
_cell.angle_alpha   90.00
_cell.angle_beta   90.00
_cell.angle_gamma   90.00
#
_symmetry.space_group_name_H-M   'P 1'
#
loop_
_entity.id
_entity.type
_entity.pdbx_description
1 polymer ?
#
loop_
_entity_poly.entity_id
_entity_poly.type
_entity_poly.pdbx_seq_one_letter_code
_entity_poly.pdbx_strand_id
1 'polypeptide(L)'
;MLSVVIPAYNEEENVAAAAQEISTVLVNAEIDFELVFVNDGSKDGTWAEIMRCAALDGRVRGVCFSRNFGKESAIFAGLAQAAGDCCVVIDCDLQHPPEKIVEMFRLWQEGYDVVEGIKADRGKESAAHSFAAKLFYRIISKASKLDMEHASDFKLLDRKVVNVLLNMPEKHAFFRALSSWVGFETAQVTYDVRERKAGESKWTTRSLAKYAITNITSFSAAPMQIITVLGVIVFVFSLVLGVWTLIQKICGAALGGFTTVIIMIGFIGSMLMISLGIIGYYIEKIYEEIKGRPRYIISCVTPEYEEED
;
A
#
# COMPACT_ATOMS: atom_id res chain seq x y z
N MET A 1 4.70 -16.52 -21.03
CA MET A 1 5.84 -15.96 -20.25
C MET A 1 5.34 -15.30 -18.97
N LEU A 2 6.01 -15.49 -17.84
CA LEU A 2 5.73 -14.88 -16.54
C LEU A 2 6.73 -13.76 -16.27
N SER A 3 6.27 -12.57 -15.85
CA SER A 3 7.15 -11.52 -15.32
C SER A 3 7.14 -11.54 -13.80
N VAL A 4 8.31 -11.61 -13.17
CA VAL A 4 8.47 -11.51 -11.71
C VAL A 4 8.96 -10.11 -11.36
N VAL A 5 8.12 -9.31 -10.74
CA VAL A 5 8.41 -7.92 -10.34
C VAL A 5 8.94 -7.91 -8.91
N ILE A 6 10.16 -7.38 -8.73
CA ILE A 6 10.89 -7.43 -7.46
C ILE A 6 11.31 -6.01 -7.06
N PRO A 7 10.52 -5.31 -6.23
CA PRO A 7 10.93 -4.02 -5.67
C PRO A 7 12.09 -4.19 -4.68
N ALA A 8 13.13 -3.34 -4.79
CA ALA A 8 14.33 -3.39 -3.96
C ALA A 8 14.71 -2.00 -3.47
N TYR A 9 14.94 -1.85 -2.16
CA TYR A 9 15.43 -0.61 -1.54
C TYR A 9 16.42 -0.91 -0.41
N ASN A 10 17.71 -0.68 -0.66
CA ASN A 10 18.83 -1.06 0.20
C ASN A 10 18.78 -2.57 0.53
N GLU A 11 18.82 -3.38 -0.51
CA GLU A 11 18.72 -4.84 -0.49
C GLU A 11 19.95 -5.51 -1.15
N GLU A 12 21.13 -4.86 -1.08
CA GLU A 12 22.39 -5.31 -1.68
C GLU A 12 22.69 -6.78 -1.40
N GLU A 13 22.45 -7.24 -0.15
CA GLU A 13 22.73 -8.60 0.29
C GLU A 13 21.71 -9.64 -0.24
N ASN A 14 20.53 -9.20 -0.66
CA ASN A 14 19.41 -10.07 -1.03
C ASN A 14 19.22 -10.23 -2.54
N VAL A 15 19.63 -9.26 -3.37
CA VAL A 15 19.39 -9.26 -4.82
C VAL A 15 19.87 -10.54 -5.50
N ALA A 16 21.13 -10.92 -5.30
CA ALA A 16 21.72 -12.11 -5.95
C ALA A 16 21.02 -13.40 -5.50
N ALA A 17 20.72 -13.52 -4.21
CA ALA A 17 20.03 -14.68 -3.65
C ALA A 17 18.59 -14.79 -4.19
N ALA A 18 17.87 -13.65 -4.29
CA ALA A 18 16.53 -13.60 -4.86
C ALA A 18 16.53 -14.01 -6.33
N ALA A 19 17.42 -13.43 -7.14
CA ALA A 19 17.55 -13.78 -8.55
C ALA A 19 17.82 -15.28 -8.74
N GLN A 20 18.77 -15.84 -8.02
CA GLN A 20 19.15 -17.25 -8.13
C GLN A 20 18.01 -18.19 -7.67
N GLU A 21 17.40 -17.94 -6.52
CA GLU A 21 16.38 -18.82 -5.95
C GLU A 21 15.11 -18.83 -6.80
N ILE A 22 14.63 -17.65 -7.22
CA ILE A 22 13.44 -17.53 -8.06
C ILE A 22 13.72 -18.19 -9.44
N SER A 23 14.86 -17.91 -10.07
CA SER A 23 15.22 -18.52 -11.35
C SER A 23 15.29 -20.04 -11.24
N THR A 24 15.91 -20.58 -10.18
CA THR A 24 16.00 -22.03 -9.97
C THR A 24 14.62 -22.68 -9.87
N VAL A 25 13.70 -22.09 -9.11
CA VAL A 25 12.34 -22.60 -8.95
C VAL A 25 11.58 -22.59 -10.28
N LEU A 26 11.68 -21.50 -11.05
CA LEU A 26 10.92 -21.36 -12.29
C LEU A 26 11.50 -22.22 -13.42
N VAL A 27 12.83 -22.38 -13.51
CA VAL A 27 13.49 -23.30 -14.45
C VAL A 27 13.08 -24.75 -14.15
N ASN A 28 13.09 -25.16 -12.89
CA ASN A 28 12.68 -26.51 -12.49
C ASN A 28 11.19 -26.78 -12.77
N ALA A 29 10.38 -25.75 -12.81
CA ALA A 29 8.96 -25.85 -13.15
C ALA A 29 8.67 -25.69 -14.64
N GLU A 30 9.69 -25.54 -15.49
CA GLU A 30 9.59 -25.33 -16.95
C GLU A 30 8.70 -24.12 -17.31
N ILE A 31 8.74 -23.06 -16.50
CA ILE A 31 8.01 -21.81 -16.71
C ILE A 31 8.97 -20.83 -17.42
N ASP A 32 8.55 -20.31 -18.58
CA ASP A 32 9.23 -19.21 -19.27
C ASP A 32 9.00 -17.90 -18.50
N PHE A 33 10.09 -17.16 -18.14
CA PHE A 33 10.02 -16.02 -17.25
C PHE A 33 11.07 -14.94 -17.50
N GLU A 34 10.79 -13.75 -17.01
CA GLU A 34 11.75 -12.67 -16.78
C GLU A 34 11.70 -12.19 -15.31
N LEU A 35 12.82 -11.67 -14.81
CA LEU A 35 12.91 -11.01 -13.50
C LEU A 35 13.10 -9.52 -13.71
N VAL A 36 12.17 -8.70 -13.18
CA VAL A 36 12.20 -7.24 -13.28
C VAL A 36 12.47 -6.65 -11.89
N PHE A 37 13.73 -6.35 -11.62
CA PHE A 37 14.13 -5.66 -10.40
C PHE A 37 13.89 -4.16 -10.53
N VAL A 38 13.33 -3.54 -9.48
CA VAL A 38 13.13 -2.09 -9.43
C VAL A 38 13.86 -1.53 -8.23
N ASN A 39 15.00 -0.87 -8.48
CA ASN A 39 15.76 -0.15 -7.46
C ASN A 39 15.10 1.19 -7.13
N ASP A 40 14.48 1.29 -5.96
CA ASP A 40 13.79 2.50 -5.48
C ASP A 40 14.78 3.54 -4.91
N GLY A 41 15.81 3.89 -5.69
CA GLY A 41 16.78 4.90 -5.31
C GLY A 41 17.61 4.53 -4.07
N SER A 42 18.11 3.31 -4.01
CA SER A 42 18.98 2.81 -2.93
C SER A 42 20.27 3.62 -2.79
N LYS A 43 20.83 3.59 -1.59
CA LYS A 43 22.11 4.29 -1.26
C LYS A 43 23.28 3.31 -1.08
N ASP A 44 23.01 2.01 -1.06
CA ASP A 44 23.97 0.92 -0.97
C ASP A 44 24.30 0.34 -2.36
N GLY A 45 24.93 -0.83 -2.42
CA GLY A 45 25.30 -1.52 -3.65
C GLY A 45 24.14 -2.22 -4.39
N THR A 46 22.87 -2.03 -3.99
CA THR A 46 21.70 -2.71 -4.59
C THR A 46 21.69 -2.61 -6.12
N TRP A 47 21.93 -1.41 -6.68
CA TRP A 47 21.92 -1.22 -8.13
C TRP A 47 23.08 -1.95 -8.81
N ALA A 48 24.26 -1.95 -8.21
CA ALA A 48 25.42 -2.66 -8.74
C ALA A 48 25.18 -4.18 -8.79
N GLU A 49 24.52 -4.74 -7.76
CA GLU A 49 24.15 -6.16 -7.74
C GLU A 49 23.10 -6.51 -8.80
N ILE A 50 22.10 -5.65 -9.01
CA ILE A 50 21.11 -5.84 -10.09
C ILE A 50 21.81 -5.85 -11.47
N MET A 51 22.71 -4.89 -11.72
CA MET A 51 23.50 -4.83 -12.95
C MET A 51 24.35 -6.10 -13.13
N ARG A 52 24.97 -6.61 -12.06
CA ARG A 52 25.75 -7.83 -12.08
C ARG A 52 24.89 -9.06 -12.43
N CYS A 53 23.70 -9.17 -11.84
CA CYS A 53 22.77 -10.26 -12.15
C CYS A 53 22.29 -10.18 -13.62
N ALA A 54 21.97 -8.98 -14.12
CA ALA A 54 21.55 -8.79 -15.51
C ALA A 54 22.66 -9.11 -16.53
N ALA A 55 23.95 -8.88 -16.17
CA ALA A 55 25.08 -9.26 -17.04
C ALA A 55 25.33 -10.77 -17.06
N LEU A 56 24.86 -11.53 -16.07
CA LEU A 56 25.03 -12.99 -15.98
C LEU A 56 23.84 -13.77 -16.56
N ASP A 57 22.65 -13.19 -16.57
CA ASP A 57 21.42 -13.84 -17.01
C ASP A 57 20.53 -12.84 -17.76
N GLY A 58 20.37 -13.02 -19.06
CA GLY A 58 19.56 -12.16 -19.94
C GLY A 58 18.07 -12.08 -19.56
N ARG A 59 17.60 -12.98 -18.70
CA ARG A 59 16.23 -12.92 -18.15
C ARG A 59 16.08 -11.90 -17.03
N VAL A 60 17.20 -11.38 -16.49
CA VAL A 60 17.21 -10.39 -15.41
C VAL A 60 17.28 -9.00 -16.00
N ARG A 61 16.31 -8.15 -15.67
CA ARG A 61 16.25 -6.75 -16.07
C ARG A 61 16.13 -5.88 -14.84
N GLY A 62 16.66 -4.66 -14.91
CA GLY A 62 16.65 -3.72 -13.80
C GLY A 62 16.22 -2.33 -14.21
N VAL A 63 15.47 -1.67 -13.34
CA VAL A 63 15.07 -0.27 -13.43
C VAL A 63 15.54 0.46 -12.18
N CYS A 64 16.17 1.63 -12.34
CA CYS A 64 16.65 2.44 -11.24
C CYS A 64 15.93 3.79 -11.19
N PHE A 65 15.42 4.17 -10.03
CA PHE A 65 14.81 5.48 -9.81
C PHE A 65 15.84 6.56 -9.48
N SER A 66 15.52 7.80 -9.83
CA SER A 66 16.35 8.98 -9.52
C SER A 66 16.45 9.28 -8.02
N ARG A 67 15.51 8.81 -7.22
CA ARG A 67 15.44 8.86 -5.75
C ARG A 67 14.44 7.85 -5.23
N ASN A 68 14.33 7.70 -3.91
CA ASN A 68 13.26 6.90 -3.32
C ASN A 68 11.88 7.53 -3.56
N PHE A 69 10.98 6.78 -4.20
CA PHE A 69 9.58 7.11 -4.47
C PHE A 69 8.61 6.19 -3.72
N GLY A 70 9.12 5.15 -3.04
CA GLY A 70 8.37 4.20 -2.24
C GLY A 70 8.02 2.90 -2.96
N LYS A 71 7.81 1.84 -2.17
CA LYS A 71 7.55 0.46 -2.64
C LYS A 71 6.41 0.39 -3.66
N GLU A 72 5.31 1.10 -3.42
CA GLU A 72 4.15 1.12 -4.33
C GLU A 72 4.56 1.62 -5.73
N SER A 73 5.34 2.71 -5.80
CA SER A 73 5.85 3.23 -7.06
C SER A 73 6.76 2.23 -7.77
N ALA A 74 7.59 1.50 -7.01
CA ALA A 74 8.46 0.46 -7.55
C ALA A 74 7.67 -0.72 -8.12
N ILE A 75 6.59 -1.16 -7.45
CA ILE A 75 5.69 -2.20 -7.98
C ILE A 75 5.09 -1.75 -9.31
N PHE A 76 4.50 -0.55 -9.38
CA PHE A 76 3.90 -0.03 -10.61
C PHE A 76 4.91 0.16 -11.75
N ALA A 77 6.14 0.57 -11.43
CA ALA A 77 7.20 0.67 -12.45
C ALA A 77 7.60 -0.71 -12.99
N GLY A 78 7.73 -1.70 -12.10
CA GLY A 78 8.02 -3.08 -12.52
C GLY A 78 6.90 -3.65 -13.39
N LEU A 79 5.64 -3.47 -13.01
CA LEU A 79 4.49 -3.88 -13.81
C LEU A 79 4.44 -3.20 -15.19
N ALA A 80 4.85 -1.92 -15.27
CA ALA A 80 4.91 -1.17 -16.53
C ALA A 80 6.05 -1.65 -17.45
N GLN A 81 7.14 -2.18 -16.90
CA GLN A 81 8.28 -2.71 -17.64
C GLN A 81 8.14 -4.20 -17.96
N ALA A 82 7.26 -4.90 -17.28
CA ALA A 82 7.01 -6.32 -17.44
C ALA A 82 6.41 -6.64 -18.81
N ALA A 83 6.95 -7.63 -19.52
CA ALA A 83 6.53 -8.03 -20.87
C ALA A 83 5.68 -9.31 -20.90
N GLY A 84 5.62 -10.09 -19.80
CA GLY A 84 4.93 -11.39 -19.73
C GLY A 84 3.40 -11.28 -19.80
N ASP A 85 2.76 -12.42 -20.05
CA ASP A 85 1.29 -12.56 -20.12
C ASP A 85 0.64 -12.45 -18.76
N CYS A 86 1.39 -12.72 -17.70
CA CYS A 86 1.03 -12.47 -16.31
C CYS A 86 2.23 -11.94 -15.52
N CYS A 87 1.96 -11.26 -14.42
CA CYS A 87 2.97 -10.64 -13.57
C CYS A 87 2.78 -11.08 -12.11
N VAL A 88 3.85 -11.54 -11.46
CA VAL A 88 3.85 -11.77 -10.02
C VAL A 88 4.72 -10.73 -9.32
N VAL A 89 4.23 -10.17 -8.22
CA VAL A 89 4.98 -9.25 -7.35
C VAL A 89 5.49 -10.04 -6.15
N ILE A 90 6.78 -9.97 -5.89
CA ILE A 90 7.42 -10.64 -4.73
C ILE A 90 8.49 -9.74 -4.12
N ASP A 91 8.64 -9.76 -2.80
CA ASP A 91 9.66 -8.99 -2.09
C ASP A 91 11.05 -9.62 -2.25
N CYS A 92 12.09 -8.76 -2.34
CA CYS A 92 13.49 -9.16 -2.53
C CYS A 92 14.06 -9.95 -1.34
N ASP A 93 13.46 -9.85 -0.13
CA ASP A 93 13.95 -10.47 1.11
C ASP A 93 13.63 -11.98 1.25
N LEU A 94 12.96 -12.56 0.24
CA LEU A 94 12.58 -13.98 0.18
C LEU A 94 11.73 -14.46 1.37
N GLN A 95 11.05 -13.56 2.07
CA GLN A 95 10.06 -13.96 3.09
C GLN A 95 8.85 -14.69 2.47
N HIS A 96 8.57 -14.40 1.21
CA HIS A 96 7.61 -15.12 0.38
C HIS A 96 8.29 -16.30 -0.31
N PRO A 97 7.81 -17.55 -0.13
CA PRO A 97 8.45 -18.73 -0.75
C PRO A 97 8.29 -18.70 -2.28
N PRO A 98 9.37 -18.67 -3.07
CA PRO A 98 9.28 -18.65 -4.54
C PRO A 98 8.55 -19.85 -5.14
N GLU A 99 8.51 -21.02 -4.45
CA GLU A 99 7.77 -22.20 -4.89
C GLU A 99 6.27 -21.94 -5.03
N LYS A 100 5.74 -20.97 -4.27
CA LYS A 100 4.33 -20.59 -4.37
C LYS A 100 4.01 -19.86 -5.68
N ILE A 101 5.00 -19.29 -6.35
CA ILE A 101 4.81 -18.71 -7.69
C ILE A 101 4.34 -19.79 -8.67
N VAL A 102 4.86 -21.01 -8.57
CA VAL A 102 4.46 -22.13 -9.43
C VAL A 102 2.99 -22.50 -9.21
N GLU A 103 2.53 -22.52 -7.97
CA GLU A 103 1.12 -22.78 -7.62
C GLU A 103 0.22 -21.65 -8.13
N MET A 104 0.63 -20.38 -7.96
CA MET A 104 -0.07 -19.21 -8.49
C MET A 104 -0.17 -19.25 -10.01
N PHE A 105 0.92 -19.61 -10.70
CA PHE A 105 0.96 -19.68 -12.15
C PHE A 105 0.00 -20.76 -12.70
N ARG A 106 -0.12 -21.91 -12.02
CA ARG A 106 -1.09 -22.96 -12.39
C ARG A 106 -2.53 -22.49 -12.24
N LEU A 107 -2.87 -21.81 -11.14
CA LEU A 107 -4.20 -21.24 -10.94
C LEU A 107 -4.52 -20.17 -12.01
N TRP A 108 -3.55 -19.37 -12.41
CA TRP A 108 -3.72 -18.44 -13.53
C TRP A 108 -4.01 -19.20 -14.85
N GLN A 109 -3.31 -20.31 -15.13
CA GLN A 109 -3.59 -21.15 -16.29
C GLN A 109 -4.98 -21.80 -16.25
N GLU A 110 -5.55 -22.03 -15.06
CA GLU A 110 -6.93 -22.49 -14.84
C GLU A 110 -7.96 -21.40 -15.13
N GLY A 111 -7.55 -20.13 -15.33
CA GLY A 111 -8.41 -19.02 -15.73
C GLY A 111 -8.62 -17.93 -14.69
N TYR A 112 -8.01 -18.02 -13.50
CA TYR A 112 -8.07 -16.95 -12.51
C TYR A 112 -7.26 -15.74 -12.95
N ASP A 113 -7.83 -14.55 -12.78
CA ASP A 113 -7.22 -13.28 -13.20
C ASP A 113 -6.23 -12.72 -12.17
N VAL A 114 -6.51 -13.00 -10.89
CA VAL A 114 -5.70 -12.58 -9.75
C VAL A 114 -5.48 -13.80 -8.86
N VAL A 115 -4.23 -14.07 -8.47
CA VAL A 115 -3.93 -15.07 -7.46
C VAL A 115 -3.19 -14.41 -6.31
N GLU A 116 -3.80 -14.45 -5.12
CA GLU A 116 -3.30 -13.78 -3.93
C GLU A 116 -2.61 -14.74 -2.97
N GLY A 117 -1.38 -14.41 -2.55
CA GLY A 117 -0.69 -15.12 -1.49
C GLY A 117 -1.20 -14.70 -0.12
N ILE A 118 -1.70 -15.65 0.68
CA ILE A 118 -2.19 -15.42 2.04
C ILE A 118 -1.29 -16.11 3.05
N LYS A 119 -0.92 -15.38 4.12
CA LYS A 119 -0.15 -15.96 5.23
C LYS A 119 -0.98 -16.99 5.99
N ALA A 120 -0.48 -18.21 6.13
CA ALA A 120 -1.16 -19.32 6.82
C ALA A 120 -1.31 -19.05 8.34
N ASP A 121 -0.29 -18.45 8.97
CA ASP A 121 -0.35 -18.04 10.37
C ASP A 121 0.41 -16.71 10.58
N ARG A 122 -0.10 -15.84 11.47
CA ARG A 122 0.53 -14.54 11.77
C ARG A 122 1.67 -14.64 12.80
N GLY A 123 2.12 -15.86 13.13
CA GLY A 123 3.19 -16.07 14.08
C GLY A 123 2.90 -15.50 15.48
N LYS A 124 3.86 -15.59 16.41
CA LYS A 124 3.78 -15.01 17.77
C LYS A 124 3.98 -13.49 17.74
N GLU A 125 3.05 -12.73 17.14
CA GLU A 125 3.02 -11.29 17.32
C GLU A 125 2.52 -10.94 18.73
N SER A 126 3.05 -9.85 19.32
CA SER A 126 2.54 -9.31 20.58
C SER A 126 1.03 -9.06 20.47
N ALA A 127 0.25 -9.51 21.46
CA ALA A 127 -1.22 -9.39 21.46
C ALA A 127 -1.71 -7.96 21.19
N ALA A 128 -0.98 -6.94 21.67
CA ALA A 128 -1.30 -5.52 21.44
C ALA A 128 -1.07 -5.12 19.98
N HIS A 129 -0.02 -5.59 19.34
CA HIS A 129 0.29 -5.31 17.92
C HIS A 129 -0.70 -6.00 16.99
N SER A 130 -1.06 -7.25 17.29
CA SER A 130 -2.08 -8.02 16.57
C SER A 130 -3.46 -7.36 16.66
N PHE A 131 -3.84 -6.84 17.85
CA PHE A 131 -5.11 -6.12 18.04
C PHE A 131 -5.17 -4.82 17.23
N ALA A 132 -4.10 -4.01 17.27
CA ALA A 132 -4.02 -2.76 16.50
C ALA A 132 -4.07 -3.03 14.98
N ALA A 133 -3.37 -4.05 14.49
CA ALA A 133 -3.41 -4.46 13.09
C ALA A 133 -4.81 -4.94 12.68
N LYS A 134 -5.46 -5.80 13.48
CA LYS A 134 -6.84 -6.26 13.23
C LYS A 134 -7.84 -5.11 13.20
N LEU A 135 -7.73 -4.17 14.14
CA LEU A 135 -8.59 -2.99 14.16
C LEU A 135 -8.40 -2.13 12.91
N PHE A 136 -7.14 -1.91 12.51
CA PHE A 136 -6.77 -1.17 11.31
C PHE A 136 -7.37 -1.82 10.05
N TYR A 137 -7.14 -3.12 9.83
CA TYR A 137 -7.69 -3.82 8.67
C TYR A 137 -9.23 -3.84 8.68
N ARG A 138 -9.86 -4.00 9.85
CA ARG A 138 -11.33 -3.94 9.96
C ARG A 138 -11.88 -2.55 9.59
N ILE A 139 -11.20 -1.47 9.99
CA ILE A 139 -11.59 -0.10 9.63
C ILE A 139 -11.45 0.11 8.13
N ILE A 140 -10.32 -0.31 7.53
CA ILE A 140 -10.11 -0.19 6.08
C ILE A 140 -11.10 -1.05 5.31
N SER A 141 -11.30 -2.32 5.67
CA SER A 141 -12.27 -3.19 4.99
C SER A 141 -13.68 -2.62 5.03
N LYS A 142 -14.11 -2.08 6.18
CA LYS A 142 -15.41 -1.43 6.29
C LYS A 142 -15.51 -0.13 5.48
N ALA A 143 -14.41 0.63 5.40
CA ALA A 143 -14.34 1.90 4.72
C ALA A 143 -14.24 1.77 3.20
N SER A 144 -13.46 0.79 2.71
CA SER A 144 -13.26 0.51 1.29
C SER A 144 -14.29 -0.47 0.70
N LYS A 145 -15.04 -1.17 1.56
CA LYS A 145 -15.91 -2.32 1.21
C LYS A 145 -15.15 -3.49 0.57
N LEU A 146 -13.83 -3.55 0.80
CA LEU A 146 -12.94 -4.62 0.33
C LEU A 146 -12.48 -5.45 1.52
N ASP A 147 -12.33 -6.75 1.35
CA ASP A 147 -11.70 -7.59 2.35
C ASP A 147 -10.18 -7.36 2.31
N MET A 148 -9.68 -6.60 3.27
CA MET A 148 -8.26 -6.27 3.40
C MET A 148 -7.56 -7.09 4.48
N GLU A 149 -8.28 -8.01 5.15
CA GLU A 149 -7.74 -8.72 6.33
C GLU A 149 -6.56 -9.64 5.95
N HIS A 150 -6.58 -10.16 4.74
CA HIS A 150 -5.56 -11.05 4.20
C HIS A 150 -4.76 -10.45 3.04
N ALA A 151 -5.02 -9.19 2.67
CA ALA A 151 -4.39 -8.55 1.54
C ALA A 151 -2.86 -8.51 1.66
N SER A 152 -2.18 -9.03 0.64
CA SER A 152 -0.72 -9.11 0.52
C SER A 152 -0.25 -8.41 -0.75
N ASP A 153 1.04 -8.02 -0.80
CA ASP A 153 1.69 -7.58 -2.04
C ASP A 153 2.09 -8.77 -2.90
N PHE A 154 2.20 -9.97 -2.32
CA PHE A 154 2.52 -11.19 -3.04
C PHE A 154 1.30 -11.66 -3.83
N LYS A 155 1.21 -11.22 -5.08
CA LYS A 155 0.08 -11.49 -6.00
C LYS A 155 0.58 -11.77 -7.38
N LEU A 156 -0.07 -12.70 -8.07
CA LEU A 156 0.03 -12.88 -9.51
C LEU A 156 -1.19 -12.25 -10.16
N LEU A 157 -0.95 -11.48 -11.22
CA LEU A 157 -1.97 -10.72 -11.97
C LEU A 157 -1.90 -11.07 -13.44
N ASP A 158 -3.01 -11.35 -14.06
CA ASP A 158 -3.13 -11.43 -15.52
C ASP A 158 -2.78 -10.10 -16.19
N ARG A 159 -2.28 -10.11 -17.42
CA ARG A 159 -1.92 -8.90 -18.18
C ARG A 159 -3.08 -7.91 -18.29
N LYS A 160 -4.32 -8.38 -18.44
CA LYS A 160 -5.50 -7.50 -18.49
C LYS A 160 -5.68 -6.72 -17.18
N VAL A 161 -5.43 -7.36 -16.03
CA VAL A 161 -5.48 -6.72 -14.71
C VAL A 161 -4.38 -5.68 -14.58
N VAL A 162 -3.15 -6.05 -14.97
CA VAL A 162 -2.00 -5.13 -14.98
C VAL A 162 -2.30 -3.90 -15.83
N ASN A 163 -2.84 -4.07 -17.03
CA ASN A 163 -3.19 -2.96 -17.92
C ASN A 163 -4.24 -2.04 -17.30
N VAL A 164 -5.24 -2.58 -16.61
CA VAL A 164 -6.23 -1.76 -15.88
C VAL A 164 -5.57 -0.96 -14.77
N LEU A 165 -4.71 -1.59 -13.95
CA LEU A 165 -4.01 -0.91 -12.85
C LEU A 165 -3.06 0.19 -13.33
N LEU A 166 -2.34 -0.03 -14.44
CA LEU A 166 -1.44 0.96 -15.03
C LEU A 166 -2.17 2.19 -15.60
N ASN A 167 -3.39 1.99 -16.11
CA ASN A 167 -4.23 3.07 -16.65
C ASN A 167 -4.98 3.87 -15.56
N MET A 168 -4.91 3.47 -14.28
CA MET A 168 -5.51 4.24 -13.20
C MET A 168 -4.72 5.53 -12.95
N PRO A 169 -5.39 6.70 -12.92
CA PRO A 169 -4.74 8.00 -12.77
C PRO A 169 -4.19 8.27 -11.36
N GLU A 170 -4.62 7.50 -10.37
CA GLU A 170 -4.32 7.70 -8.95
C GLU A 170 -2.81 7.65 -8.66
N LYS A 171 -2.26 8.72 -8.08
CA LYS A 171 -0.84 8.79 -7.72
C LYS A 171 -0.49 8.03 -6.46
N HIS A 172 -1.38 8.12 -5.48
CA HIS A 172 -1.26 7.39 -4.22
C HIS A 172 -1.90 6.01 -4.35
N ALA A 173 -1.36 5.22 -5.28
CA ALA A 173 -1.83 3.87 -5.52
C ALA A 173 -1.41 2.95 -4.36
N PHE A 174 -2.36 2.39 -3.66
CA PHE A 174 -2.13 1.32 -2.69
C PHE A 174 -2.40 -0.01 -3.41
N PHE A 175 -1.34 -0.66 -3.86
CA PHE A 175 -1.41 -1.84 -4.73
C PHE A 175 -2.33 -2.93 -4.20
N ARG A 176 -2.23 -3.23 -2.87
CA ARG A 176 -3.09 -4.23 -2.23
C ARG A 176 -4.57 -3.94 -2.37
N ALA A 177 -4.96 -2.69 -2.18
CA ALA A 177 -6.36 -2.29 -2.27
C ALA A 177 -6.82 -2.18 -3.73
N LEU A 178 -6.01 -1.60 -4.61
CA LEU A 178 -6.36 -1.43 -6.02
C LEU A 178 -6.50 -2.76 -6.74
N SER A 179 -5.57 -3.70 -6.50
CA SER A 179 -5.65 -5.05 -7.09
C SER A 179 -6.88 -5.85 -6.66
N SER A 180 -7.45 -5.56 -5.50
CA SER A 180 -8.72 -6.14 -5.05
C SER A 180 -9.93 -5.33 -5.51
N TRP A 181 -9.79 -3.99 -5.63
CA TRP A 181 -10.86 -3.08 -6.03
C TRP A 181 -11.31 -3.28 -7.48
N VAL A 182 -10.41 -3.69 -8.36
CA VAL A 182 -10.71 -3.95 -9.79
C VAL A 182 -11.71 -5.09 -10.01
N GLY A 183 -11.95 -5.96 -9.02
CA GLY A 183 -13.05 -6.92 -9.00
C GLY A 183 -12.94 -8.08 -9.99
N PHE A 184 -11.73 -8.45 -10.40
CA PHE A 184 -11.45 -9.62 -11.22
C PHE A 184 -11.56 -10.94 -10.44
N GLU A 185 -11.70 -12.06 -11.16
CA GLU A 185 -11.79 -13.36 -10.55
C GLU A 185 -10.51 -13.72 -9.80
N THR A 186 -10.65 -14.01 -8.49
CA THR A 186 -9.50 -14.13 -7.57
C THR A 186 -9.45 -15.50 -6.93
N ALA A 187 -8.29 -16.17 -7.01
CA ALA A 187 -7.94 -17.35 -6.22
C ALA A 187 -6.94 -17.00 -5.11
N GLN A 188 -6.77 -17.89 -4.14
CA GLN A 188 -5.91 -17.70 -2.98
C GLN A 188 -4.96 -18.88 -2.79
N VAL A 189 -3.70 -18.58 -2.49
CA VAL A 189 -2.65 -19.56 -2.16
C VAL A 189 -2.11 -19.26 -0.79
N THR A 190 -2.16 -20.22 0.12
CA THR A 190 -1.61 -20.06 1.47
C THR A 190 -0.12 -20.37 1.51
N TYR A 191 0.63 -19.56 2.29
CA TYR A 191 2.06 -19.78 2.50
C TYR A 191 2.48 -19.49 3.94
N ASP A 192 3.56 -20.17 4.37
CA ASP A 192 4.25 -19.87 5.62
C ASP A 192 5.36 -18.85 5.36
N VAL A 193 5.43 -17.82 6.21
CA VAL A 193 6.45 -16.77 6.09
C VAL A 193 7.80 -17.36 6.47
N ARG A 194 8.79 -17.24 5.58
CA ARG A 194 10.18 -17.64 5.88
C ARG A 194 10.86 -16.58 6.74
N GLU A 195 11.83 -16.98 7.52
CA GLU A 195 12.72 -16.03 8.20
C GLU A 195 13.55 -15.26 7.16
N ARG A 196 13.76 -13.98 7.41
CA ARG A 196 14.63 -13.15 6.55
C ARG A 196 16.04 -13.72 6.54
N LYS A 197 16.64 -13.82 5.35
CA LYS A 197 18.04 -14.23 5.20
C LYS A 197 19.00 -13.13 5.66
N ALA A 198 18.65 -11.84 5.47
CA ALA A 198 19.45 -10.68 5.90
C ALA A 198 18.56 -9.45 6.11
N GLY A 199 19.03 -8.48 6.91
CA GLY A 199 18.40 -7.18 7.14
C GLY A 199 17.43 -7.10 8.32
N GLU A 200 17.21 -5.88 8.84
CA GLU A 200 16.27 -5.58 9.92
C GLU A 200 15.02 -4.87 9.39
N SER A 201 13.89 -5.02 10.12
CA SER A 201 12.65 -4.29 9.77
C SER A 201 12.85 -2.78 9.95
N LYS A 202 12.69 -2.01 8.86
CA LYS A 202 12.86 -0.55 8.83
C LYS A 202 11.59 0.21 9.28
N TRP A 203 10.53 -0.49 9.69
CA TRP A 203 9.25 0.12 10.07
C TRP A 203 9.26 0.62 11.52
N THR A 204 9.08 1.93 11.69
CA THR A 204 8.87 2.55 13.00
C THR A 204 7.38 2.70 13.29
N THR A 205 6.98 2.79 14.58
CA THR A 205 5.58 3.00 14.98
C THR A 205 4.98 4.26 14.35
N ARG A 206 5.79 5.32 14.18
CA ARG A 206 5.38 6.57 13.54
C ARG A 206 5.14 6.39 12.03
N SER A 207 5.99 5.61 11.35
CA SER A 207 5.81 5.33 9.91
C SER A 207 4.59 4.46 9.66
N LEU A 208 4.31 3.49 10.54
CA LEU A 208 3.10 2.67 10.49
C LEU A 208 1.83 3.50 10.69
N ALA A 209 1.82 4.42 11.67
CA ALA A 209 0.69 5.33 11.90
C ALA A 209 0.44 6.24 10.69
N LYS A 210 1.50 6.83 10.12
CA LYS A 210 1.40 7.65 8.91
C LYS A 210 0.84 6.85 7.73
N TYR A 211 1.35 5.63 7.53
CA TYR A 211 0.89 4.72 6.48
C TYR A 211 -0.60 4.37 6.66
N ALA A 212 -1.02 4.10 7.90
CA ALA A 212 -2.41 3.84 8.25
C ALA A 212 -3.34 5.01 7.90
N ILE A 213 -2.98 6.23 8.33
CA ILE A 213 -3.78 7.44 8.06
C ILE A 213 -3.87 7.68 6.55
N THR A 214 -2.75 7.59 5.84
CA THR A 214 -2.74 7.80 4.38
C THR A 214 -3.66 6.82 3.67
N ASN A 215 -3.60 5.52 4.01
CA ASN A 215 -4.43 4.51 3.36
C ASN A 215 -5.93 4.65 3.71
N ILE A 216 -6.27 4.92 5.00
CA ILE A 216 -7.66 5.15 5.38
C ILE A 216 -8.25 6.35 4.62
N THR A 217 -7.51 7.43 4.49
CA THR A 217 -7.99 8.65 3.82
C THR A 217 -8.04 8.52 2.29
N SER A 218 -7.20 7.68 1.70
CA SER A 218 -7.24 7.42 0.25
C SER A 218 -8.47 6.60 -0.18
N PHE A 219 -8.94 5.69 0.68
CA PHE A 219 -10.06 4.79 0.35
C PHE A 219 -11.36 5.12 1.10
N SER A 220 -11.38 6.16 1.93
CA SER A 220 -12.53 6.46 2.77
C SER A 220 -12.72 7.94 3.04
N ALA A 221 -13.95 8.40 2.87
CA ALA A 221 -14.40 9.71 3.35
C ALA A 221 -14.83 9.70 4.83
N ALA A 222 -14.63 8.59 5.56
CA ALA A 222 -15.06 8.45 6.95
C ALA A 222 -14.53 9.56 7.88
N PRO A 223 -13.29 10.05 7.80
CA PRO A 223 -12.83 11.18 8.60
C PRO A 223 -13.66 12.47 8.38
N MET A 224 -14.09 12.73 7.14
CA MET A 224 -14.99 13.87 6.86
C MET A 224 -16.39 13.65 7.43
N GLN A 225 -16.91 12.42 7.34
CA GLN A 225 -18.22 12.08 7.92
C GLN A 225 -18.23 12.23 9.45
N ILE A 226 -17.14 11.85 10.13
CA ILE A 226 -17.00 12.03 11.58
C ILE A 226 -17.14 13.52 11.95
N ILE A 227 -16.53 14.43 11.18
CA ILE A 227 -16.67 15.88 11.42
C ILE A 227 -18.11 16.31 11.29
N THR A 228 -18.80 15.85 10.25
CA THR A 228 -20.22 16.19 10.02
C THR A 228 -21.08 15.71 11.17
N VAL A 229 -20.88 14.47 11.65
CA VAL A 229 -21.61 13.92 12.79
C VAL A 229 -21.32 14.70 14.08
N LEU A 230 -20.05 15.03 14.36
CA LEU A 230 -19.67 15.87 15.50
C LEU A 230 -20.32 17.25 15.40
N GLY A 231 -20.34 17.86 14.21
CA GLY A 231 -21.02 19.14 13.97
C GLY A 231 -22.51 19.09 14.31
N VAL A 232 -23.21 18.03 13.89
CA VAL A 232 -24.63 17.82 14.20
C VAL A 232 -24.83 17.65 15.71
N ILE A 233 -23.97 16.85 16.39
CA ILE A 233 -24.06 16.64 17.84
C ILE A 233 -23.90 17.98 18.59
N VAL A 234 -22.89 18.78 18.22
CA VAL A 234 -22.66 20.10 18.86
C VAL A 234 -23.80 21.06 18.57
N PHE A 235 -24.35 21.04 17.37
CA PHE A 235 -25.50 21.85 17.00
C PHE A 235 -26.72 21.51 17.88
N VAL A 236 -27.07 20.23 17.98
CA VAL A 236 -28.17 19.75 18.83
C VAL A 236 -27.95 20.14 20.32
N PHE A 237 -26.72 19.89 20.80
CA PHE A 237 -26.36 20.27 22.16
C PHE A 237 -26.49 21.77 22.42
N SER A 238 -26.01 22.62 21.50
CA SER A 238 -26.13 24.07 21.59
C SER A 238 -27.59 24.54 21.56
N LEU A 239 -28.42 23.89 20.76
CA LEU A 239 -29.85 24.19 20.67
C LEU A 239 -30.56 23.87 21.98
N VAL A 240 -30.28 22.70 22.57
CA VAL A 240 -30.84 22.30 23.89
C VAL A 240 -30.41 23.27 24.99
N LEU A 241 -29.12 23.64 25.04
CA LEU A 241 -28.63 24.63 26.00
C LEU A 241 -29.26 26.02 25.75
N GLY A 242 -29.44 26.44 24.52
CA GLY A 242 -30.06 27.70 24.18
C GLY A 242 -31.52 27.78 24.67
N VAL A 243 -32.30 26.71 24.44
CA VAL A 243 -33.67 26.61 24.95
C VAL A 243 -33.71 26.62 26.48
N TRP A 244 -32.81 25.83 27.11
CA TRP A 244 -32.71 25.77 28.57
C TRP A 244 -32.41 27.15 29.20
N THR A 245 -31.40 27.86 28.69
CA THR A 245 -31.05 29.20 29.18
C THR A 245 -32.14 30.23 28.95
N LEU A 246 -32.86 30.12 27.84
CA LEU A 246 -34.01 30.97 27.55
C LEU A 246 -35.15 30.78 28.59
N ILE A 247 -35.48 29.53 28.90
CA ILE A 247 -36.48 29.18 29.92
C ILE A 247 -36.04 29.73 31.28
N GLN A 248 -34.79 29.55 31.72
CA GLN A 248 -34.27 30.09 32.97
C GLN A 248 -34.37 31.62 33.02
N LYS A 249 -34.10 32.30 31.91
CA LYS A 249 -34.26 33.76 31.82
C LYS A 249 -35.70 34.20 32.00
N ILE A 250 -36.65 33.50 31.38
CA ILE A 250 -38.11 33.81 31.49
C ILE A 250 -38.60 33.56 32.93
N CYS A 251 -38.09 32.51 33.61
CA CYS A 251 -38.43 32.18 34.99
C CYS A 251 -37.71 33.05 36.06
N GLY A 252 -36.89 34.01 35.63
CA GLY A 252 -36.19 34.91 36.58
C GLY A 252 -35.00 34.27 37.31
N ALA A 253 -34.58 33.06 36.93
CA ALA A 253 -33.50 32.26 37.53
C ALA A 253 -32.15 32.38 36.78
N ALA A 254 -31.95 33.47 36.02
CA ALA A 254 -30.74 33.62 35.20
C ALA A 254 -29.48 33.78 36.08
N LEU A 255 -28.60 32.77 36.03
CA LEU A 255 -27.27 32.79 36.63
C LEU A 255 -26.28 33.56 35.74
N GLY A 256 -25.30 34.23 36.39
CA GLY A 256 -24.20 34.86 35.62
C GLY A 256 -23.45 33.82 34.79
N GLY A 257 -23.62 33.82 33.47
CA GLY A 257 -23.15 32.77 32.56
C GLY A 257 -21.85 33.07 31.82
N PHE A 258 -21.05 34.06 32.24
CA PHE A 258 -19.84 34.50 31.52
C PHE A 258 -18.82 33.38 31.33
N THR A 259 -18.53 32.60 32.35
CA THR A 259 -17.62 31.46 32.30
C THR A 259 -18.12 30.37 31.33
N THR A 260 -19.42 30.08 31.34
CA THR A 260 -20.04 29.11 30.43
C THR A 260 -19.93 29.53 28.99
N VAL A 261 -20.11 30.84 28.70
CA VAL A 261 -19.96 31.40 27.37
C VAL A 261 -18.52 31.26 26.86
N ILE A 262 -17.51 31.57 27.69
CA ILE A 262 -16.10 31.41 27.31
C ILE A 262 -15.74 29.95 26.99
N ILE A 263 -16.18 29.01 27.85
CA ILE A 263 -15.95 27.57 27.63
C ILE A 263 -16.62 27.12 26.32
N MET A 264 -17.86 27.52 26.05
CA MET A 264 -18.56 27.17 24.82
C MET A 264 -17.89 27.75 23.59
N ILE A 265 -17.46 29.01 23.60
CA ILE A 265 -16.73 29.61 22.49
C ILE A 265 -15.41 28.88 22.23
N GLY A 266 -14.67 28.56 23.29
CA GLY A 266 -13.44 27.78 23.20
C GLY A 266 -13.68 26.38 22.61
N PHE A 267 -14.74 25.69 23.05
CA PHE A 267 -15.09 24.38 22.51
C PHE A 267 -15.49 24.41 21.04
N ILE A 268 -16.38 25.36 20.64
CA ILE A 268 -16.79 25.55 19.26
C ILE A 268 -15.58 25.95 18.38
N GLY A 269 -14.73 26.87 18.88
CA GLY A 269 -13.53 27.30 18.18
C GLY A 269 -12.55 26.14 17.94
N SER A 270 -12.31 25.31 18.97
CA SER A 270 -11.45 24.12 18.85
C SER A 270 -12.01 23.12 17.82
N MET A 271 -13.30 22.89 17.83
CA MET A 271 -13.95 21.98 16.90
C MET A 271 -13.86 22.50 15.44
N LEU A 272 -14.06 23.80 15.22
CA LEU A 272 -13.87 24.41 13.90
C LEU A 272 -12.43 24.27 13.41
N MET A 273 -11.43 24.49 14.27
CA MET A 273 -10.02 24.33 13.91
C MET A 273 -9.67 22.89 13.52
N ILE A 274 -10.19 21.89 14.26
CA ILE A 274 -10.01 20.48 13.90
C ILE A 274 -10.68 20.17 12.54
N SER A 275 -11.89 20.66 12.33
CA SER A 275 -12.63 20.48 11.08
C SER A 275 -11.88 21.07 9.89
N LEU A 276 -11.38 22.29 10.01
CA LEU A 276 -10.56 22.95 9.00
C LEU A 276 -9.25 22.19 8.74
N GLY A 277 -8.61 21.63 9.76
CA GLY A 277 -7.42 20.81 9.61
C GLY A 277 -7.66 19.56 8.78
N ILE A 278 -8.79 18.86 9.00
CA ILE A 278 -9.13 17.66 8.21
C ILE A 278 -9.50 18.05 6.76
N ILE A 279 -10.27 19.12 6.57
CA ILE A 279 -10.58 19.64 5.22
C ILE A 279 -9.28 20.02 4.50
N GLY A 280 -8.36 20.73 5.17
CA GLY A 280 -7.05 21.10 4.63
C GLY A 280 -6.24 19.89 4.19
N TYR A 281 -6.27 18.79 4.95
CA TYR A 281 -5.60 17.54 4.57
C TYR A 281 -6.18 16.93 3.27
N TYR A 282 -7.51 16.93 3.09
CA TYR A 282 -8.12 16.44 1.84
C TYR A 282 -7.83 17.37 0.66
N ILE A 283 -7.82 18.69 0.89
CA ILE A 283 -7.41 19.67 -0.14
C ILE A 283 -5.95 19.43 -0.55
N GLU A 284 -5.04 19.14 0.39
CA GLU A 284 -3.66 18.77 0.10
C GLU A 284 -3.60 17.53 -0.82
N LYS A 285 -4.39 16.49 -0.54
CA LYS A 285 -4.46 15.29 -1.38
C LYS A 285 -4.96 15.58 -2.78
N ILE A 286 -6.04 16.35 -2.91
CA ILE A 286 -6.57 16.80 -4.21
C ILE A 286 -5.51 17.61 -4.96
N TYR A 287 -4.80 18.50 -4.28
CA TYR A 287 -3.76 19.31 -4.88
C TYR A 287 -2.57 18.47 -5.37
N GLU A 288 -2.18 17.42 -4.64
CA GLU A 288 -1.14 16.47 -5.08
C GLU A 288 -1.57 15.72 -6.35
N GLU A 289 -2.84 15.33 -6.46
CA GLU A 289 -3.38 14.69 -7.67
C GLU A 289 -3.41 15.64 -8.87
N ILE A 290 -3.87 16.87 -8.68
CA ILE A 290 -4.00 17.88 -9.76
C ILE A 290 -2.63 18.31 -10.30
N LYS A 291 -1.56 18.29 -9.48
CA LYS A 291 -0.20 18.66 -9.91
C LYS A 291 0.33 17.84 -11.11
N GLY A 292 -0.23 16.69 -11.42
CA GLY A 292 0.17 15.88 -12.56
C GLY A 292 1.62 15.37 -12.53
N ARG A 293 2.32 15.37 -11.38
CA ARG A 293 3.68 14.83 -11.27
C ARG A 293 3.66 13.32 -11.50
N PRO A 294 4.65 12.73 -12.19
CA PRO A 294 4.72 11.28 -12.37
C PRO A 294 4.88 10.58 -11.02
N ARG A 295 4.39 9.34 -10.91
CA ARG A 295 4.52 8.50 -9.71
C ARG A 295 5.99 8.23 -9.37
N TYR A 296 6.84 8.07 -10.38
CA TYR A 296 8.29 7.82 -10.28
C TYR A 296 9.03 8.42 -11.48
N ILE A 297 10.33 8.51 -11.36
CA ILE A 297 11.24 8.96 -12.44
C ILE A 297 12.34 7.92 -12.56
N ILE A 298 12.43 7.28 -13.71
CA ILE A 298 13.50 6.33 -14.05
C ILE A 298 14.76 7.13 -14.40
N SER A 299 15.87 6.82 -13.76
CA SER A 299 17.18 7.42 -14.05
C SER A 299 18.01 6.54 -14.98
N CYS A 300 17.92 5.22 -14.86
CA CYS A 300 18.61 4.26 -15.71
C CYS A 300 17.89 2.91 -15.72
N VAL A 301 18.18 2.12 -16.73
CA VAL A 301 17.76 0.73 -16.90
C VAL A 301 19.00 -0.12 -17.18
N THR A 302 18.92 -1.43 -16.94
CA THR A 302 19.98 -2.35 -17.40
C THR A 302 20.05 -2.34 -18.93
N PRO A 303 21.26 -2.48 -19.53
CA PRO A 303 21.39 -2.72 -20.98
C PRO A 303 20.58 -3.96 -21.39
N GLU A 304 20.14 -3.98 -22.65
CA GLU A 304 19.63 -5.23 -23.24
C GLU A 304 20.78 -6.24 -23.28
N TYR A 305 20.47 -7.49 -22.95
CA TYR A 305 21.44 -8.57 -23.01
C TYR A 305 21.73 -8.87 -24.49
N GLU A 306 22.94 -8.58 -24.94
CA GLU A 306 23.44 -9.02 -26.25
C GLU A 306 24.03 -10.41 -26.05
N GLU A 307 23.43 -11.46 -26.65
CA GLU A 307 24.08 -12.75 -26.75
C GLU A 307 25.34 -12.55 -27.60
N GLU A 308 26.53 -12.77 -27.03
CA GLU A 308 27.75 -12.87 -27.79
C GLU A 308 27.65 -14.12 -28.70
N ASP A 309 27.53 -13.89 -30.02
CA ASP A 309 27.55 -14.95 -31.09
C ASP A 309 28.85 -15.77 -31.06
#